data_4c1e30414e716bb1900420927f7a26e1
#
_entry.id   4c1e30414e716bb1900420927f7a26e1
#
_cell.length_a   1.000
_cell.length_b   1.000
_cell.length_c   1.000
_cell.angle_alpha   90.00
_cell.angle_beta   90.00
_cell.angle_gamma   90.00
#
_symmetry.space_group_name_H-M   'P 1'
#
loop_
_entity.id
_entity.type
_entity.pdbx_description
1 polymer ?
#
loop_
_entity_poly.entity_id
_entity_poly.type
_entity_poly.pdbx_seq_one_letter_code
_entity_poly.pdbx_strand_id
1 'polypeptide(L)'
;MTDSNDKVLRAFGEFVRAQRQLAQVSQRHLARMSGLSDSYLSQLERGNYRPSPEVVKALAQAFGLEPKQLYTMLGFMDEDEKAAVSVEQAIQLDKRLKAEQKDALMRIYRSFGGVG
;
A
#
# COMPACT_ATOMS: atom_id res chain seq x y z
N MET A 1 -1.08 24.08 -1.91
CA MET A 1 -0.40 23.60 -3.08
C MET A 1 -0.75 22.16 -3.40
N THR A 2 -1.15 21.94 -4.59
CA THR A 2 -1.45 20.58 -5.04
C THR A 2 -0.16 19.82 -5.22
N ASP A 3 -0.05 18.70 -4.59
CA ASP A 3 1.15 17.91 -4.69
C ASP A 3 0.82 16.53 -5.20
N SER A 4 1.82 15.68 -5.23
CA SER A 4 1.67 14.32 -5.70
C SER A 4 0.71 13.53 -4.81
N ASN A 5 0.56 13.92 -3.54
CA ASN A 5 -0.35 13.22 -2.64
C ASN A 5 -1.80 13.40 -3.08
N ASP A 6 -2.18 14.62 -3.45
CA ASP A 6 -3.54 14.87 -3.96
C ASP A 6 -3.80 14.07 -5.22
N LYS A 7 -2.82 14.03 -6.13
CA LYS A 7 -2.95 13.25 -7.35
C LYS A 7 -3.10 11.77 -7.08
N VAL A 8 -2.33 11.27 -6.11
CA VAL A 8 -2.40 9.87 -5.73
C VAL A 8 -3.77 9.52 -5.19
N LEU A 9 -4.32 10.36 -4.34
CA LEU A 9 -5.64 10.09 -3.75
C LEU A 9 -6.74 10.14 -4.80
N ARG A 10 -6.64 11.07 -5.75
CA ARG A 10 -7.63 11.11 -6.83
C ARG A 10 -7.52 9.89 -7.73
N ALA A 11 -6.30 9.49 -8.06
CA ALA A 11 -6.10 8.31 -8.88
C ALA A 11 -6.63 7.05 -8.18
N PHE A 12 -6.39 6.95 -6.88
CA PHE A 12 -6.92 5.82 -6.12
C PHE A 12 -8.44 5.83 -6.10
N GLY A 13 -9.04 7.00 -5.89
CA GLY A 13 -10.49 7.12 -5.90
C GLY A 13 -11.10 6.73 -7.24
N GLU A 14 -10.46 7.17 -8.33
CA GLU A 14 -10.91 6.78 -9.68
C GLU A 14 -10.76 5.29 -9.91
N PHE A 15 -9.69 4.70 -9.41
CA PHE A 15 -9.49 3.27 -9.53
C PHE A 15 -10.62 2.51 -8.81
N VAL A 16 -10.95 2.93 -7.59
CA VAL A 16 -12.03 2.28 -6.83
C VAL A 16 -13.33 2.39 -7.59
N ARG A 17 -13.62 3.57 -8.11
CA ARG A 17 -14.85 3.79 -8.87
C ARG A 17 -14.89 2.92 -10.12
N ALA A 18 -13.77 2.83 -10.84
CA ALA A 18 -13.70 2.02 -12.05
C ALA A 18 -13.90 0.55 -11.73
N GLN A 19 -13.29 0.05 -10.66
CA GLN A 19 -13.47 -1.34 -10.25
C GLN A 19 -14.93 -1.60 -9.88
N ARG A 20 -15.53 -0.65 -9.18
CA ARG A 20 -16.94 -0.78 -8.79
C ARG A 20 -17.84 -0.86 -10.01
N GLN A 21 -17.58 0.00 -11.00
CA GLN A 21 -18.38 0.01 -12.22
C GLN A 21 -18.18 -1.26 -13.03
N LEU A 22 -16.97 -1.77 -13.09
CA LEU A 22 -16.72 -3.05 -13.76
C LEU A 22 -17.46 -4.19 -13.09
N ALA A 23 -17.55 -4.15 -11.77
CA ALA A 23 -18.29 -5.16 -11.02
C ALA A 23 -19.81 -4.91 -11.06
N GLN A 24 -20.22 -3.78 -11.61
CA GLN A 24 -21.63 -3.41 -11.73
C GLN A 24 -22.34 -3.34 -10.37
N VAL A 25 -21.65 -2.75 -9.39
CA VAL A 25 -22.24 -2.54 -8.08
C VAL A 25 -22.32 -1.05 -7.78
N SER A 26 -23.33 -0.70 -6.97
CA SER A 26 -23.52 0.68 -6.53
C SER A 26 -22.54 1.04 -5.43
N GLN A 27 -22.36 2.34 -5.16
CA GLN A 27 -21.57 2.78 -4.02
C GLN A 27 -22.09 2.16 -2.72
N ARG A 28 -23.43 2.18 -2.56
CA ARG A 28 -24.04 1.61 -1.35
C ARG A 28 -23.70 0.14 -1.18
N HIS A 29 -23.75 -0.60 -2.27
CA HIS A 29 -23.46 -2.03 -2.22
C HIS A 29 -21.98 -2.26 -1.85
N LEU A 30 -21.08 -1.54 -2.50
CA LEU A 30 -19.65 -1.68 -2.19
C LEU A 30 -19.38 -1.28 -0.75
N ALA A 31 -20.00 -0.20 -0.30
CA ALA A 31 -19.83 0.24 1.09
C ALA A 31 -20.19 -0.88 2.06
N ARG A 32 -21.33 -1.52 1.82
CA ARG A 32 -21.75 -2.64 2.68
C ARG A 32 -20.79 -3.81 2.62
N MET A 33 -20.34 -4.16 1.42
CA MET A 33 -19.40 -5.27 1.26
C MET A 33 -18.09 -5.00 2.01
N SER A 34 -17.71 -3.75 2.10
CA SER A 34 -16.42 -3.34 2.68
C SER A 34 -16.52 -2.89 4.12
N GLY A 35 -17.74 -2.87 4.68
CA GLY A 35 -17.92 -2.36 6.03
C GLY A 35 -17.72 -0.87 6.17
N LEU A 36 -17.93 -0.11 5.09
CA LEU A 36 -17.77 1.34 5.06
C LEU A 36 -19.13 2.02 4.99
N SER A 37 -19.18 3.29 5.40
CA SER A 37 -20.39 4.07 5.20
C SER A 37 -20.45 4.56 3.76
N ASP A 38 -21.67 4.83 3.29
CA ASP A 38 -21.88 5.38 1.96
C ASP A 38 -21.15 6.70 1.79
N SER A 39 -21.26 7.55 2.80
CA SER A 39 -20.65 8.86 2.78
C SER A 39 -19.13 8.77 2.70
N TYR A 40 -18.52 7.87 3.48
CA TYR A 40 -17.08 7.69 3.45
C TYR A 40 -16.62 7.23 2.07
N LEU A 41 -17.31 6.24 1.52
CA LEU A 41 -16.91 5.70 0.21
C LEU A 41 -17.06 6.76 -0.88
N SER A 42 -18.12 7.55 -0.82
CA SER A 42 -18.32 8.62 -1.80
C SER A 42 -17.15 9.61 -1.77
N GLN A 43 -16.70 10.00 -0.58
CA GLN A 43 -15.57 10.91 -0.45
C GLN A 43 -14.26 10.26 -0.87
N LEU A 44 -14.12 8.99 -0.57
CA LEU A 44 -12.93 8.25 -0.99
C LEU A 44 -12.80 8.22 -2.51
N GLU A 45 -13.90 7.96 -3.21
CA GLU A 45 -13.89 7.92 -4.67
C GLU A 45 -13.58 9.28 -5.28
N ARG A 46 -13.88 10.36 -4.55
CA ARG A 46 -13.54 11.72 -4.99
C ARG A 46 -12.10 12.12 -4.69
N GLY A 47 -11.39 11.27 -3.96
CA GLY A 47 -10.00 11.57 -3.61
C GLY A 47 -9.85 12.45 -2.41
N ASN A 48 -10.88 12.58 -1.57
CA ASN A 48 -10.85 13.48 -0.42
C ASN A 48 -10.28 12.86 0.85
N TYR A 49 -10.09 11.54 0.88
CA TYR A 49 -9.57 10.85 2.05
C TYR A 49 -8.43 9.93 1.65
N ARG A 50 -7.44 9.84 2.55
CA ARG A 50 -6.42 8.82 2.42
C ARG A 50 -6.88 7.61 3.23
N PRO A 51 -7.13 6.48 2.60
CA PRO A 51 -7.64 5.32 3.32
C PRO A 51 -6.59 4.73 4.24
N SER A 52 -7.05 4.19 5.35
CA SER A 52 -6.19 3.42 6.24
C SER A 52 -5.86 2.07 5.62
N PRO A 53 -4.82 1.38 6.12
CA PRO A 53 -4.53 0.03 5.65
C PRO A 53 -5.71 -0.92 5.77
N GLU A 54 -6.51 -0.78 6.82
CA GLU A 54 -7.68 -1.64 7.01
C GLU A 54 -8.73 -1.41 5.94
N VAL A 55 -8.94 -0.16 5.56
CA VAL A 55 -9.88 0.18 4.49
C VAL A 55 -9.40 -0.37 3.16
N VAL A 56 -8.10 -0.21 2.89
CA VAL A 56 -7.50 -0.75 1.66
C VAL A 56 -7.70 -2.26 1.59
N LYS A 57 -7.46 -2.94 2.68
CA LYS A 57 -7.61 -4.39 2.73
C LYS A 57 -9.06 -4.79 2.47
N ALA A 58 -10.00 -4.08 3.08
CA ALA A 58 -11.43 -4.38 2.90
C ALA A 58 -11.85 -4.18 1.44
N LEU A 59 -11.38 -3.10 0.80
CA LEU A 59 -11.70 -2.85 -0.60
C LEU A 59 -11.08 -3.91 -1.51
N ALA A 60 -9.83 -4.27 -1.25
CA ALA A 60 -9.17 -5.31 -2.03
C ALA A 60 -9.94 -6.63 -1.95
N GLN A 61 -10.37 -6.99 -0.75
CA GLN A 61 -11.15 -8.22 -0.58
C GLN A 61 -12.46 -8.16 -1.33
N ALA A 62 -13.14 -7.01 -1.29
CA ALA A 62 -14.41 -6.85 -1.99
C ALA A 62 -14.24 -7.00 -3.50
N PHE A 63 -13.11 -6.54 -4.04
CA PHE A 63 -12.85 -6.64 -5.47
C PHE A 63 -12.14 -7.93 -5.88
N GLY A 64 -11.72 -8.76 -4.93
CA GLY A 64 -10.95 -9.95 -5.26
C GLY A 64 -9.54 -9.62 -5.72
N LEU A 65 -8.98 -8.53 -5.24
CA LEU A 65 -7.64 -8.10 -5.61
C LEU A 65 -6.69 -8.27 -4.43
N GLU A 66 -5.38 -8.26 -4.75
CA GLU A 66 -4.35 -8.31 -3.74
C GLU A 66 -4.22 -6.94 -3.06
N PRO A 67 -4.24 -6.88 -1.74
CA PRO A 67 -4.07 -5.59 -1.05
C PRO A 67 -2.78 -4.88 -1.43
N LYS A 68 -1.74 -5.65 -1.76
CA LYS A 68 -0.45 -5.09 -2.15
C LYS A 68 -0.57 -4.16 -3.35
N GLN A 69 -1.42 -4.50 -4.32
CA GLN A 69 -1.63 -3.67 -5.50
C GLN A 69 -2.16 -2.29 -5.11
N LEU A 70 -3.09 -2.26 -4.17
CA LEU A 70 -3.68 -1.01 -3.73
C LEU A 70 -2.72 -0.22 -2.86
N TYR A 71 -1.95 -0.89 -2.01
CA TYR A 71 -0.93 -0.22 -1.21
C TYR A 71 0.12 0.47 -2.08
N THR A 72 0.57 -0.23 -3.13
CA THR A 72 1.56 0.33 -4.04
C THR A 72 1.02 1.58 -4.72
N MET A 73 -0.23 1.54 -5.13
CA MET A 73 -0.86 2.68 -5.78
C MET A 73 -0.89 3.90 -4.86
N LEU A 74 -1.11 3.68 -3.58
CA LEU A 74 -1.17 4.76 -2.60
C LEU A 74 0.19 5.22 -2.11
N GLY A 75 1.27 4.54 -2.52
CA GLY A 75 2.60 4.93 -2.12
C GLY A 75 2.93 4.63 -0.68
N PHE A 76 2.31 3.62 -0.10
CA PHE A 76 2.65 3.22 1.26
C PHE A 76 4.09 2.74 1.37
N MET A 77 4.65 2.31 0.23
CA MET A 77 6.02 1.88 0.15
C MET A 77 6.57 2.32 -1.18
N ASP A 78 7.53 3.22 -1.18
CA ASP A 78 8.17 3.57 -2.44
C ASP A 78 9.20 2.51 -2.81
N GLU A 79 9.71 2.60 -4.03
CA GLU A 79 10.61 1.59 -4.55
C GLU A 79 11.92 1.55 -3.78
N ASP A 80 12.41 2.69 -3.34
CA ASP A 80 13.69 2.74 -2.62
C ASP A 80 13.56 2.11 -1.24
N GLU A 81 12.49 2.41 -0.53
CA GLU A 81 12.24 1.80 0.78
C GLU A 81 12.06 0.29 0.64
N LYS A 82 11.34 -0.11 -0.39
CA LYS A 82 11.10 -1.52 -0.65
C LYS A 82 12.39 -2.25 -0.96
N ALA A 83 13.26 -1.64 -1.77
CA ALA A 83 14.54 -2.24 -2.11
C ALA A 83 15.44 -2.38 -0.88
N ALA A 84 15.47 -1.35 -0.04
CA ALA A 84 16.28 -1.39 1.18
C ALA A 84 15.79 -2.48 2.13
N VAL A 85 14.48 -2.58 2.31
CA VAL A 85 13.91 -3.62 3.15
C VAL A 85 14.24 -5.00 2.59
N SER A 86 14.18 -5.14 1.26
CA SER A 86 14.48 -6.42 0.62
C SER A 86 15.91 -6.88 0.90
N VAL A 87 16.87 -5.96 0.83
CA VAL A 87 18.28 -6.33 1.10
C VAL A 87 18.45 -6.78 2.54
N GLU A 88 17.91 -6.01 3.49
CA GLU A 88 18.04 -6.37 4.90
C GLU A 88 17.34 -7.70 5.20
N GLN A 89 16.15 -7.87 4.64
CA GLN A 89 15.42 -9.12 4.83
C GLN A 89 16.17 -10.30 4.23
N ALA A 90 16.76 -10.12 3.05
CA ALA A 90 17.51 -11.18 2.41
C ALA A 90 18.67 -11.64 3.30
N ILE A 91 19.36 -10.68 3.91
CA ILE A 91 20.44 -11.02 4.83
C ILE A 91 19.91 -11.82 6.02
N GLN A 92 18.83 -11.34 6.61
CA GLN A 92 18.28 -11.99 7.82
C GLN A 92 17.74 -13.38 7.52
N LEU A 93 17.18 -13.59 6.34
CA LEU A 93 16.56 -14.86 5.98
C LEU A 93 17.52 -15.87 5.38
N ASP A 94 18.75 -15.46 5.09
CA ASP A 94 19.72 -16.35 4.44
C ASP A 94 20.18 -17.41 5.43
N LYS A 95 19.81 -18.66 5.17
CA LYS A 95 20.11 -19.77 6.07
C LYS A 95 21.57 -20.18 6.06
N ARG A 96 22.34 -19.70 5.07
CA ARG A 96 23.75 -20.01 4.97
C ARG A 96 24.61 -19.12 5.90
N LEU A 97 24.02 -18.04 6.40
CA LEU A 97 24.73 -17.10 7.25
C LEU A 97 24.44 -17.38 8.72
N LYS A 98 25.49 -17.30 9.52
CA LYS A 98 25.37 -17.37 10.97
C LYS A 98 24.96 -16.01 11.52
N ALA A 99 24.43 -16.00 12.74
CA ALA A 99 23.92 -14.77 13.33
C ALA A 99 24.99 -13.67 13.36
N GLU A 100 26.21 -14.01 13.74
CA GLU A 100 27.31 -13.01 13.79
C GLU A 100 27.64 -12.49 12.40
N GLN A 101 27.52 -13.33 11.37
CA GLN A 101 27.76 -12.91 10.00
C GLN A 101 26.66 -11.96 9.53
N LYS A 102 25.42 -12.25 9.89
CA LYS A 102 24.32 -11.36 9.58
C LYS A 102 24.50 -9.99 10.21
N ASP A 103 24.93 -9.96 11.48
CA ASP A 103 25.19 -8.71 12.16
C ASP A 103 26.27 -7.90 11.47
N ALA A 104 27.35 -8.57 11.06
CA ALA A 104 28.44 -7.90 10.36
C ALA A 104 27.97 -7.32 9.03
N LEU A 105 27.23 -8.08 8.26
CA LEU A 105 26.73 -7.62 6.98
C LEU A 105 25.75 -6.45 7.14
N MET A 106 24.92 -6.52 8.16
CA MET A 106 23.98 -5.43 8.42
C MET A 106 24.71 -4.15 8.75
N ARG A 107 25.77 -4.24 9.54
CA ARG A 107 26.56 -3.04 9.86
C ARG A 107 27.20 -2.45 8.62
N ILE A 108 27.77 -3.30 7.77
CA ILE A 108 28.39 -2.84 6.54
C ILE A 108 27.37 -2.20 5.62
N TYR A 109 26.24 -2.85 5.44
CA TYR A 109 25.18 -2.35 4.57
C TYR A 109 24.71 -0.96 5.03
N ARG A 110 24.48 -0.83 6.33
CA ARG A 110 23.99 0.44 6.88
C ARG A 110 25.04 1.55 6.76
N SER A 111 26.31 1.20 6.87
CA SER A 111 27.35 2.22 6.73
C SER A 111 27.40 2.78 5.31
N PHE A 112 27.14 1.94 4.31
CA PHE A 112 27.10 2.40 2.93
C PHE A 112 25.82 3.15 2.59
N GLY A 113 24.74 2.79 3.25
CA GLY A 113 23.45 3.37 2.97
C GLY A 113 23.25 4.76 3.52
N GLY A 114 24.21 5.26 4.29
CA GLY A 114 24.07 6.57 4.88
C GLY A 114 22.99 6.67 5.92
N VAL A 115 22.61 5.57 6.47
CA VAL A 115 21.61 5.54 7.53
C VAL A 115 22.35 5.79 8.83
N GLY A 116 22.30 7.01 9.24
CA GLY A 116 23.04 7.41 10.43
C GLY A 116 22.31 7.07 11.66
#